data_be159a0a9721e635e5064ddd0e8723b8
#
_entry.id   be159a0a9721e635e5064ddd0e8723b8
#
_cell.length_a   1.000
_cell.length_b   1.000
_cell.length_c   1.000
_cell.angle_alpha   90.00
_cell.angle_beta   90.00
_cell.angle_gamma   90.00
#
_symmetry.space_group_name_H-M   'P 1'
#
loop_
_entity.id
_entity.type
_entity.pdbx_description
1 polymer ?
#
loop_
_entity_poly.entity_id
_entity_poly.type
_entity_poly.pdbx_seq_one_letter_code
_entity_poly.pdbx_strand_id
1 'polypeptide(L)'
;MSAFKVSVIGGGSFGTVIANITAENGHDVGFWMRSESQAQELNRLHENSQYLPDYRLNERIHATSDMAEAVKGSRLIFVAVPSSSFRQVVSDMVPYIPEDAILVSTTKGIE
;
A
#
# COMPACT_ATOMS: atom_id res chain seq x y z
N MET A 1 -21.24 7.45 6.94
CA MET A 1 -20.19 7.51 5.93
C MET A 1 -19.71 6.13 5.58
N SER A 2 -19.64 5.81 4.31
CA SER A 2 -19.25 4.47 3.93
C SER A 2 -17.74 4.36 3.81
N ALA A 3 -17.24 3.18 4.13
CA ALA A 3 -15.84 2.87 3.93
C ALA A 3 -15.58 2.71 2.43
N PHE A 4 -14.36 2.94 2.02
CA PHE A 4 -13.95 2.72 0.64
C PHE A 4 -12.58 2.08 0.66
N LYS A 5 -12.13 1.60 -0.50
CA LYS A 5 -10.83 0.96 -0.60
C LYS A 5 -9.75 1.99 -0.85
N VAL A 6 -8.65 1.82 -0.14
CA VAL A 6 -7.46 2.66 -0.27
C VAL A 6 -6.30 1.75 -0.63
N SER A 7 -5.45 2.17 -1.54
CA SER A 7 -4.23 1.44 -1.84
C SER A 7 -3.04 2.16 -1.24
N VAL A 8 -2.10 1.38 -0.73
CA VAL A 8 -0.81 1.92 -0.30
C VAL A 8 0.26 1.16 -1.07
N ILE A 9 1.06 1.89 -1.81
CA ILE A 9 2.07 1.29 -2.69
C ILE A 9 3.44 1.50 -2.08
N GLY A 10 4.03 0.42 -1.58
CA GLY A 10 5.36 0.48 -0.96
C GLY A 10 5.36 -0.11 0.43
N GLY A 11 6.08 -1.20 0.63
CA GLY A 11 6.06 -2.00 1.86
C GLY A 11 7.08 -1.60 2.92
N GLY A 12 7.64 -0.39 2.86
CA GLY A 12 8.58 0.07 3.88
C GLY A 12 7.88 0.52 5.15
N SER A 13 8.65 1.11 6.05
CA SER A 13 8.11 1.51 7.36
C SER A 13 7.00 2.54 7.24
N PHE A 14 7.23 3.56 6.43
CA PHE A 14 6.26 4.65 6.29
C PHE A 14 4.96 4.15 5.64
N GLY A 15 5.09 3.34 4.58
CA GLY A 15 3.91 2.78 3.94
C GLY A 15 3.13 1.89 4.88
N THR A 16 3.83 1.11 5.71
CA THR A 16 3.18 0.24 6.67
C THR A 16 2.36 1.03 7.69
N VAL A 17 2.92 2.15 8.17
CA VAL A 17 2.20 3.00 9.12
C VAL A 17 0.96 3.61 8.48
N ILE A 18 1.09 4.12 7.25
CA ILE A 18 -0.05 4.68 6.54
C ILE A 18 -1.14 3.64 6.34
N ALA A 19 -0.74 2.43 5.93
CA ALA A 19 -1.70 1.35 5.71
C ALA A 19 -2.46 1.03 6.99
N ASN A 20 -1.76 0.98 8.11
CA ASN A 20 -2.40 0.63 9.37
C ASN A 20 -3.34 1.72 9.85
N ILE A 21 -2.93 2.98 9.77
CA ILE A 21 -3.78 4.09 10.18
C ILE A 21 -5.07 4.09 9.34
N THR A 22 -4.93 3.90 8.03
CA THR A 22 -6.08 3.88 7.13
C THR A 22 -7.02 2.74 7.47
N ALA A 23 -6.46 1.56 7.72
CA ALA A 23 -7.28 0.40 8.06
C ALA A 23 -7.99 0.60 9.40
N GLU A 24 -7.32 1.22 10.36
CA GLU A 24 -7.93 1.49 11.67
C GLU A 24 -9.07 2.49 11.58
N ASN A 25 -9.09 3.28 10.52
CA ASN A 25 -10.20 4.19 10.28
C ASN A 25 -11.35 3.53 9.51
N GLY A 26 -11.30 2.23 9.33
CA GLY A 26 -12.41 1.47 8.79
C GLY A 26 -12.40 1.22 7.30
N HIS A 27 -11.30 1.54 6.62
CA HIS A 27 -11.20 1.33 5.18
C HIS A 27 -10.45 0.06 4.87
N ASP A 28 -10.81 -0.61 3.79
CA ASP A 28 -10.05 -1.75 3.31
C ASP A 28 -8.81 -1.24 2.59
N VAL A 29 -7.66 -1.86 2.87
CA VAL A 29 -6.40 -1.41 2.31
C VAL A 29 -5.78 -2.49 1.43
N GLY A 30 -5.52 -2.15 0.18
CA GLY A 30 -4.69 -2.97 -0.70
C GLY A 30 -3.26 -2.47 -0.56
N PHE A 31 -2.41 -3.29 0.00
CA PHE A 31 -1.04 -2.87 0.34
C PHE A 31 -0.07 -3.57 -0.60
N TRP A 32 0.47 -2.83 -1.54
CA TRP A 32 1.40 -3.41 -2.51
C TRP A 32 2.82 -3.37 -2.01
N MET A 33 3.51 -4.48 -2.16
CA MET A 33 4.93 -4.55 -1.89
C MET A 33 5.59 -5.44 -2.93
N ARG A 34 6.87 -5.22 -3.15
CA ARG A 34 7.57 -5.90 -4.22
C ARG A 34 7.75 -7.40 -3.93
N SER A 35 7.93 -7.74 -2.67
CA SER A 35 8.22 -9.12 -2.27
C SER A 35 6.95 -9.90 -1.99
N GLU A 36 6.74 -10.95 -2.75
CA GLU A 36 5.60 -11.84 -2.54
C GLU A 36 5.66 -12.52 -1.18
N SER A 37 6.85 -12.95 -0.76
CA SER A 37 6.98 -13.61 0.53
C SER A 37 6.67 -12.66 1.68
N GLN A 38 7.05 -11.39 1.56
CA GLN A 38 6.73 -10.39 2.56
C GLN A 38 5.22 -10.17 2.62
N ALA A 39 4.57 -10.13 1.47
CA ALA A 39 3.11 -9.95 1.42
C ALA A 39 2.41 -11.12 2.09
N GLN A 40 2.84 -12.34 1.81
CA GLN A 40 2.23 -13.52 2.41
C GLN A 40 2.43 -13.55 3.91
N GLU A 41 3.61 -13.18 4.38
CA GLU A 41 3.87 -13.13 5.81
C GLU A 41 2.97 -12.11 6.50
N LEU A 42 2.82 -10.93 5.91
CA LEU A 42 1.99 -9.89 6.48
C LEU A 42 0.53 -10.35 6.59
N ASN A 43 0.02 -10.99 5.54
CA ASN A 43 -1.36 -11.46 5.56
C ASN A 43 -1.57 -12.57 6.59
N ARG A 44 -0.55 -13.39 6.82
CA ARG A 44 -0.65 -14.52 7.75
C ARG A 44 -0.47 -14.06 9.20
N LEU A 45 0.48 -13.19 9.44
CA LEU A 45 0.86 -12.80 10.81
C LEU A 45 0.31 -11.43 11.23
N HIS A 46 -0.19 -10.65 10.27
CA HIS A 46 -0.61 -9.25 10.51
C HIS A 46 0.53 -8.44 11.10
N GLU A 47 1.72 -8.63 10.51
CA GLU A 47 2.92 -7.96 10.96
C GLU A 47 3.88 -7.81 9.80
N ASN A 48 4.56 -6.66 9.70
CA ASN A 48 5.60 -6.45 8.72
C ASN A 48 6.94 -6.46 9.46
N SER A 49 7.44 -7.65 9.73
CA SER A 49 8.55 -7.83 10.66
C SER A 49 9.84 -7.17 10.20
N GLN A 50 10.01 -7.03 8.89
CA GLN A 50 11.24 -6.42 8.35
C GLN A 50 11.28 -4.91 8.59
N TYR A 51 10.15 -4.24 8.50
CA TYR A 51 10.10 -2.78 8.53
C TYR A 51 9.42 -2.20 9.77
N LEU A 52 8.59 -2.97 10.44
CA LEU A 52 7.88 -2.51 11.62
C LEU A 52 7.66 -3.68 12.57
N PRO A 53 8.74 -4.23 13.14
CA PRO A 53 8.63 -5.43 13.96
C PRO A 53 7.84 -5.17 15.25
N ASP A 54 7.20 -6.23 15.72
CA ASP A 54 6.44 -6.22 16.99
C ASP A 54 5.28 -5.26 16.98
N TYR A 55 4.78 -4.88 15.79
CA TYR A 55 3.64 -3.99 15.68
C TYR A 55 2.53 -4.75 14.97
N ARG A 56 1.44 -5.00 15.67
CA ARG A 56 0.33 -5.73 15.08
C ARG A 56 -0.49 -4.84 14.17
N LEU A 57 -0.70 -5.30 12.95
CA LEU A 57 -1.39 -4.55 11.93
C LEU A 57 -2.87 -4.94 11.88
N ASN A 58 -3.69 -4.00 11.44
CA ASN A 58 -5.13 -4.21 11.32
C ASN A 58 -5.45 -5.25 10.24
N GLU A 59 -6.45 -6.06 10.49
CA GLU A 59 -6.82 -7.15 9.59
C GLU A 59 -7.45 -6.67 8.28
N ARG A 60 -7.81 -5.41 8.19
CA ARG A 60 -8.33 -4.86 6.94
C ARG A 60 -7.24 -4.62 5.90
N ILE A 61 -5.97 -4.81 6.27
CA ILE A 61 -4.87 -4.69 5.33
C ILE A 61 -4.70 -6.01 4.60
N HIS A 62 -4.73 -5.95 3.28
CA HIS A 62 -4.48 -7.11 2.44
C HIS A 62 -3.26 -6.82 1.58
N ALA A 63 -2.16 -7.52 1.83
CA ALA A 63 -0.91 -7.29 1.14
C ALA A 63 -0.82 -8.15 -0.11
N THR A 64 -0.19 -7.61 -1.15
CA THR A 64 -0.02 -8.33 -2.40
C THR A 64 1.18 -7.76 -3.16
N SER A 65 1.81 -8.58 -3.98
CA SER A 65 2.83 -8.12 -4.91
C SER A 65 2.26 -7.88 -6.30
N ASP A 66 0.96 -8.11 -6.47
CA ASP A 66 0.28 -7.90 -7.75
C ASP A 66 -0.29 -6.49 -7.78
N MET A 67 0.30 -5.63 -8.62
CA MET A 67 -0.10 -4.23 -8.70
C MET A 67 -1.56 -4.06 -9.09
N ALA A 68 -2.04 -4.86 -10.04
CA ALA A 68 -3.42 -4.76 -10.48
C ALA A 68 -4.38 -5.04 -9.33
N GLU A 69 -4.09 -6.06 -8.53
CA GLU A 69 -4.93 -6.41 -7.40
C GLU A 69 -4.89 -5.32 -6.33
N ALA A 70 -3.72 -4.76 -6.08
CA ALA A 70 -3.56 -3.76 -5.03
C ALA A 70 -4.43 -2.53 -5.29
N VAL A 71 -4.50 -2.06 -6.54
CA VAL A 71 -5.19 -0.81 -6.84
C VAL A 71 -6.62 -1.00 -7.34
N LYS A 72 -7.05 -2.24 -7.55
CA LYS A 72 -8.38 -2.49 -8.09
C LYS A 72 -9.46 -1.90 -7.18
N GLY A 73 -10.30 -1.07 -7.74
CA GLY A 73 -11.43 -0.49 -7.01
C GLY A 73 -11.05 0.57 -5.99
N SER A 74 -9.82 1.01 -5.97
CA SER A 74 -9.39 1.99 -4.98
C SER A 74 -9.85 3.39 -5.34
N ARG A 75 -10.23 4.16 -4.33
CA ARG A 75 -10.58 5.56 -4.52
C ARG A 75 -9.42 6.47 -4.20
N LEU A 76 -8.50 6.01 -3.36
CA LEU A 76 -7.34 6.79 -2.94
C LEU A 76 -6.13 5.88 -3.01
N ILE A 77 -5.05 6.35 -3.58
CA ILE A 77 -3.83 5.58 -3.74
C ILE A 77 -2.67 6.40 -3.19
N PHE A 78 -2.06 5.91 -2.11
CA PHE A 78 -0.84 6.51 -1.57
C PHE A 78 0.38 5.82 -2.17
N VAL A 79 1.31 6.58 -2.71
CA VAL A 79 2.55 6.03 -3.24
C VAL A 79 3.67 6.38 -2.27
N ALA A 80 4.19 5.36 -1.59
CA ALA A 80 5.18 5.52 -0.52
C ALA A 80 6.42 4.67 -0.80
N VAL A 81 7.00 4.85 -2.00
CA VAL A 81 8.21 4.14 -2.38
C VAL A 81 9.37 5.12 -2.40
N PRO A 82 10.62 4.61 -2.32
CA PRO A 82 11.78 5.50 -2.42
C PRO A 82 11.78 6.25 -3.74
N SER A 83 12.33 7.46 -3.74
CA SER A 83 12.34 8.29 -4.95
C SER A 83 13.05 7.59 -6.12
N SER A 84 14.03 6.74 -5.83
CA SER A 84 14.73 6.01 -6.88
C SER A 84 13.83 4.99 -7.59
N SER A 85 12.75 4.55 -6.94
CA SER A 85 11.82 3.59 -7.52
C SER A 85 10.53 4.23 -8.02
N PHE A 86 10.33 5.49 -7.73
CA PHE A 86 9.02 6.14 -7.90
C PHE A 86 8.53 6.07 -9.35
N ARG A 87 9.40 6.44 -10.28
CA ARG A 87 9.00 6.51 -11.69
C ARG A 87 8.60 5.13 -12.22
N GLN A 88 9.40 4.10 -11.89
CA GLN A 88 9.11 2.76 -12.37
C GLN A 88 7.81 2.23 -11.76
N VAL A 89 7.63 2.45 -10.48
CA VAL A 89 6.44 1.96 -9.78
C VAL A 89 5.19 2.64 -10.33
N VAL A 90 5.22 3.94 -10.52
CA VAL A 90 4.06 4.65 -11.07
C VAL A 90 3.78 4.18 -12.49
N SER A 91 4.82 3.98 -13.30
CA SER A 91 4.65 3.48 -14.66
C SER A 91 3.97 2.11 -14.66
N ASP A 92 4.35 1.24 -13.74
CA ASP A 92 3.75 -0.10 -13.65
C ASP A 92 2.30 -0.02 -13.19
N MET A 93 1.97 0.99 -12.40
CA MET A 93 0.64 1.13 -11.81
C MET A 93 -0.37 1.76 -12.77
N VAL A 94 0.08 2.64 -13.65
CA VAL A 94 -0.81 3.44 -14.50
C VAL A 94 -1.88 2.64 -15.23
N PRO A 95 -1.56 1.47 -15.83
CA PRO A 95 -2.60 0.73 -16.57
C PRO A 95 -3.75 0.25 -15.69
N TYR A 96 -3.56 0.22 -14.37
CA TYR A 96 -4.53 -0.36 -13.45
C TYR A 96 -5.24 0.66 -12.58
N ILE A 97 -4.85 1.92 -12.65
CA ILE A 97 -5.42 2.96 -11.80
C ILE A 97 -6.88 3.18 -12.17
N PRO A 98 -7.82 3.08 -11.21
CA PRO A 98 -9.21 3.40 -11.49
C PRO A 98 -9.36 4.84 -11.96
N GLU A 99 -10.31 5.06 -12.84
CA GLU A 99 -10.46 6.34 -13.53
C GLU A 99 -10.62 7.53 -12.60
N ASP A 100 -11.36 7.35 -11.54
CA ASP A 100 -11.65 8.44 -10.61
C ASP A 100 -10.87 8.35 -9.29
N ALA A 101 -9.79 7.58 -9.28
CA ALA A 101 -8.96 7.48 -8.08
C ALA A 101 -8.11 8.74 -7.91
N ILE A 102 -7.86 9.10 -6.67
CA ILE A 102 -6.98 10.21 -6.32
C ILE A 102 -5.63 9.63 -5.94
N LEU A 103 -4.58 10.15 -6.55
CA LEU A 103 -3.22 9.69 -6.32
C LEU A 103 -2.50 10.67 -5.42
N VAL A 104 -1.97 10.17 -4.31
CA VAL A 104 -1.21 10.99 -3.36
C VAL A 104 0.19 10.45 -3.25
N SER A 105 1.17 11.26 -3.55
CA SER A 105 2.56 10.87 -3.41
C SER A 105 3.09 11.31 -2.06
N THR A 106 3.60 10.36 -1.30
CA THR A 106 4.27 10.67 -0.04
C THR A 106 5.78 10.57 -0.20
N THR A 107 6.24 10.25 -1.43
CA THR A 107 7.65 10.17 -1.72
C THR A 107 8.23 11.58 -1.83
N LYS A 108 9.32 11.83 -1.15
CA LYS A 108 10.00 13.11 -1.28
C LYS A 108 10.63 13.18 -2.64
N GLY A 109 10.22 14.09 -3.43
CA GLY A 109 10.64 14.17 -4.81
C GLY A 109 11.94 14.88 -4.99
N ILE A 110 12.92 14.67 -4.18
CA ILE A 110 14.04 15.33 -4.30
C ILE A 110 15.03 14.85 -4.94
N GLU A 111 15.38 15.28 -5.46
CA GLU A 111 16.27 14.97 -5.89
C GLU A 111 17.28 15.11 -5.61
#